data_bf9f5ee28dd821ec2e893152b7f9b85e
#
_entry.id   bf9f5ee28dd821ec2e893152b7f9b85e
#
_cell.length_a   1.000
_cell.length_b   1.000
_cell.length_c   1.000
_cell.angle_alpha   90.00
_cell.angle_beta   90.00
_cell.angle_gamma   90.00
#
_symmetry.space_group_name_H-M   'P 1'
#
loop_
_entity.id
_entity.type
_entity.pdbx_description
1 polymer ?
#
loop_
_entity_poly.entity_id
_entity_poly.type
_entity_poly.pdbx_seq_one_letter_code
_entity_poly.pdbx_strand_id
1 'polypeptide(L)'
;MSQAPAVERGGRSGHATRDELADLLFGYIGGLKRRLMASVPEELKGEFGAVTWHQVGALEQLRAATETSSGATMNEIARMQQCALSSASALVDRVIRLGFAERLSDPEDRRIIHIVPTKLGLRMLDRFDEARKTVALEALAALSDADLEQLVLLMSKIVDWPEPGHAREVAHD
;
A
#
# COMPACT_ATOMS: atom_id res chain seq x y z
N MET A 1 19.20 -18.74 -0.41
CA MET A 1 19.19 -18.83 -1.90
C MET A 1 17.94 -19.60 -2.27
N SER A 2 16.82 -18.94 -2.50
CA SER A 2 15.58 -19.56 -2.96
C SER A 2 15.38 -19.13 -4.41
N GLN A 3 15.62 -20.06 -5.32
CA GLN A 3 15.41 -19.86 -6.75
C GLN A 3 13.92 -19.62 -7.02
N ALA A 4 13.65 -18.59 -7.78
CA ALA A 4 12.34 -18.42 -8.40
C ALA A 4 12.08 -19.62 -9.32
N PRO A 5 10.83 -20.12 -9.43
CA PRO A 5 10.52 -21.18 -10.36
C PRO A 5 10.81 -20.67 -11.78
N ALA A 6 11.75 -21.31 -12.45
CA ALA A 6 12.01 -21.08 -13.86
C ALA A 6 10.75 -21.51 -14.64
N VAL A 7 10.24 -20.58 -15.44
CA VAL A 7 9.26 -20.93 -16.48
C VAL A 7 10.02 -21.78 -17.49
N GLU A 8 9.97 -23.09 -17.31
CA GLU A 8 10.43 -24.03 -18.34
C GLU A 8 9.62 -23.79 -19.61
N ARG A 9 10.29 -23.29 -20.63
CA ARG A 9 9.76 -23.28 -22.00
C ARG A 9 9.76 -24.71 -22.54
N GLY A 10 9.03 -25.59 -21.88
CA GLY A 10 8.77 -26.95 -22.32
C GLY A 10 7.67 -26.94 -23.37
N GLY A 11 7.99 -27.36 -24.58
CA GLY A 11 7.12 -27.42 -25.72
C GLY A 11 5.82 -28.20 -25.49
N ARG A 12 4.79 -27.49 -25.13
CA ARG A 12 3.38 -27.80 -25.38
C ARG A 12 2.73 -26.54 -25.93
N SER A 13 2.24 -26.63 -27.17
CA SER A 13 1.49 -25.62 -27.89
C SER A 13 0.09 -25.46 -27.29
N GLY A 14 0.03 -25.09 -26.03
CA GLY A 14 -1.17 -24.67 -25.31
C GLY A 14 -0.86 -23.32 -24.67
N HIS A 15 -1.52 -22.26 -25.10
CA HIS A 15 -1.49 -21.00 -24.38
C HIS A 15 -2.05 -21.25 -23.00
N ALA A 16 -1.33 -20.81 -21.95
CA ALA A 16 -1.82 -20.86 -20.59
C ALA A 16 -3.22 -20.24 -20.51
N THR A 17 -4.11 -20.86 -19.82
CA THR A 17 -5.46 -20.35 -19.63
C THR A 17 -5.44 -19.05 -18.84
N ARG A 18 -6.50 -18.26 -18.93
CA ARG A 18 -6.58 -17.00 -18.20
C ARG A 18 -6.53 -17.21 -16.68
N ASP A 19 -7.07 -18.33 -16.19
CA ASP A 19 -7.05 -18.70 -14.78
C ASP A 19 -5.62 -19.05 -14.31
N GLU A 20 -4.89 -19.86 -15.09
CA GLU A 20 -3.47 -20.18 -14.79
C GLU A 20 -2.60 -18.91 -14.78
N LEU A 21 -2.84 -17.97 -15.70
CA LEU A 21 -2.11 -16.69 -15.73
C LEU A 21 -2.46 -15.80 -14.53
N ALA A 22 -3.73 -15.82 -14.09
CA ALA A 22 -4.16 -15.09 -12.90
C ALA A 22 -3.47 -15.62 -11.64
N ASP A 23 -3.43 -16.95 -11.45
CA ASP A 23 -2.75 -17.59 -10.32
C ASP A 23 -1.25 -17.25 -10.27
N LEU A 24 -0.58 -17.31 -11.43
CA LEU A 24 0.82 -16.90 -11.55
C LEU A 24 1.02 -15.43 -11.19
N LEU A 25 0.18 -14.54 -11.70
CA LEU A 25 0.24 -13.11 -11.41
C LEU A 25 0.09 -12.83 -9.91
N PHE A 26 -0.91 -13.41 -9.25
CA PHE A 26 -1.10 -13.29 -7.81
C PHE A 26 0.09 -13.85 -7.03
N GLY A 27 0.67 -14.95 -7.46
CA GLY A 27 1.89 -15.51 -6.90
C GLY A 27 3.07 -14.54 -6.99
N TYR A 28 3.27 -13.90 -8.14
CA TYR A 28 4.33 -12.90 -8.35
C TYR A 28 4.11 -11.63 -7.53
N ILE A 29 2.88 -11.11 -7.48
CA ILE A 29 2.53 -9.95 -6.65
C ILE A 29 2.83 -10.24 -5.18
N GLY A 30 2.42 -11.42 -4.67
CA GLY A 30 2.70 -11.86 -3.31
C GLY A 30 4.22 -12.01 -3.04
N GLY A 31 4.96 -12.54 -4.00
CA GLY A 31 6.42 -12.66 -3.96
C GLY A 31 7.12 -11.31 -3.91
N LEU A 32 6.73 -10.39 -4.79
CA LEU A 32 7.26 -9.04 -4.84
C LEU A 32 6.99 -8.28 -3.53
N LYS A 33 5.74 -8.34 -3.04
CA LYS A 33 5.37 -7.75 -1.74
C LYS A 33 6.25 -8.26 -0.60
N ARG A 34 6.48 -9.58 -0.51
CA ARG A 34 7.37 -10.15 0.53
C ARG A 34 8.80 -9.65 0.42
N ARG A 35 9.36 -9.55 -0.80
CA ARG A 35 10.72 -9.03 -1.03
C ARG A 35 10.83 -7.57 -0.63
N LEU A 36 9.90 -6.73 -1.07
CA LEU A 36 9.85 -5.31 -0.69
C LEU A 36 9.76 -5.14 0.83
N MET A 37 9.02 -6.02 1.51
CA MET A 37 8.92 -6.02 2.96
C MET A 37 10.20 -6.47 3.67
N ALA A 38 10.85 -7.51 3.14
CA ALA A 38 12.10 -8.03 3.70
C ALA A 38 13.28 -7.07 3.52
N SER A 39 13.20 -6.19 2.53
CA SER A 39 14.27 -5.25 2.16
C SER A 39 14.20 -3.92 2.92
N VAL A 40 13.26 -3.76 3.86
CA VAL A 40 13.28 -2.59 4.77
C VAL A 40 14.58 -2.63 5.57
N PRO A 41 15.43 -1.60 5.47
CA PRO A 41 16.70 -1.56 6.18
C PRO A 41 16.54 -1.73 7.69
N GLU A 42 17.43 -2.47 8.32
CA GLU A 42 17.41 -2.67 9.78
C GLU A 42 17.58 -1.34 10.55
N GLU A 43 18.26 -0.36 9.94
CA GLU A 43 18.40 0.99 10.49
C GLU A 43 17.01 1.65 10.66
N LEU A 44 16.11 1.49 9.70
CA LEU A 44 14.74 2.01 9.80
C LEU A 44 13.94 1.29 10.88
N LYS A 45 14.15 -0.02 11.05
CA LYS A 45 13.57 -0.77 12.16
C LYS A 45 14.13 -0.34 13.52
N GLY A 46 15.41 -0.01 13.58
CA GLY A 46 16.08 0.53 14.77
C GLY A 46 15.62 1.95 15.11
N GLU A 47 15.48 2.81 14.10
CA GLU A 47 15.09 4.22 14.27
C GLU A 47 13.60 4.38 14.63
N PHE A 48 12.71 3.61 13.98
CA PHE A 48 11.26 3.78 14.12
C PHE A 48 10.56 2.62 14.85
N GLY A 49 11.32 1.63 15.32
CA GLY A 49 10.77 0.44 15.97
C GLY A 49 10.11 -0.53 15.01
N ALA A 50 9.45 -1.54 15.56
CA ALA A 50 8.74 -2.55 14.78
C ALA A 50 7.44 -1.97 14.19
N VAL A 51 7.53 -1.21 13.11
CA VAL A 51 6.37 -0.68 12.37
C VAL A 51 5.83 -1.76 11.46
N THR A 52 4.51 -1.99 11.50
CA THR A 52 3.84 -2.94 10.63
C THR A 52 3.39 -2.27 9.34
N TRP A 53 3.23 -3.07 8.29
CA TRP A 53 2.71 -2.57 7.01
C TRP A 53 1.35 -1.87 7.11
N HIS A 54 0.47 -2.36 7.97
CA HIS A 54 -0.82 -1.71 8.21
C HIS A 54 -0.66 -0.31 8.83
N GLN A 55 0.35 -0.13 9.68
CA GLN A 55 0.65 1.17 10.28
C GLN A 55 1.22 2.16 9.26
N VAL A 56 2.11 1.69 8.37
CA VAL A 56 2.61 2.50 7.26
C VAL A 56 1.46 2.91 6.34
N GLY A 57 0.62 1.96 5.92
CA GLY A 57 -0.55 2.26 5.08
C GLY A 57 -1.55 3.23 5.72
N ALA A 58 -1.78 3.11 7.03
CA ALA A 58 -2.62 4.08 7.75
C ALA A 58 -2.01 5.49 7.74
N LEU A 59 -0.71 5.60 7.96
CA LEU A 59 -0.01 6.88 7.91
C LEU A 59 0.04 7.49 6.50
N GLU A 60 0.21 6.67 5.45
CA GLU A 60 0.13 7.12 4.05
C GLU A 60 -1.25 7.74 3.76
N GLN A 61 -2.33 7.10 4.22
CA GLN A 61 -3.68 7.64 4.07
C GLN A 61 -3.91 8.91 4.89
N LEU A 62 -3.35 9.00 6.10
CA LEU A 62 -3.41 10.22 6.90
C LEU A 62 -2.63 11.36 6.23
N ARG A 63 -1.46 11.10 5.63
CA ARG A 63 -0.70 12.08 4.85
C ARG A 63 -1.55 12.61 3.69
N ALA A 64 -2.14 11.73 2.89
CA ALA A 64 -3.01 12.11 1.78
C ALA A 64 -4.25 12.91 2.24
N ALA A 65 -4.86 12.55 3.37
CA ALA A 65 -5.98 13.29 3.94
C ALA A 65 -5.58 14.70 4.39
N THR A 66 -4.37 14.92 4.90
CA THR A 66 -3.88 16.25 5.28
C THR A 66 -3.55 17.16 4.09
N GLU A 67 -3.34 16.63 2.91
CA GLU A 67 -3.15 17.41 1.69
C GLU A 67 -4.47 18.02 1.17
N THR A 68 -5.60 17.41 1.48
CA THR A 68 -6.93 17.80 0.98
C THR A 68 -7.87 18.34 2.06
N SER A 69 -7.56 18.09 3.34
CA SER A 69 -8.39 18.49 4.48
C SER A 69 -7.54 18.66 5.75
N SER A 70 -8.20 18.94 6.87
CA SER A 70 -7.56 19.08 8.19
C SER A 70 -7.08 17.75 8.81
N GLY A 71 -7.05 16.66 8.05
CA GLY A 71 -6.76 15.30 8.52
C GLY A 71 -7.96 14.38 8.36
N ALA A 72 -7.95 13.20 8.97
CA ALA A 72 -9.03 12.22 8.87
C ALA A 72 -9.69 11.95 10.21
N THR A 73 -11.01 11.86 10.22
CA THR A 73 -11.77 11.39 11.38
C THR A 73 -11.67 9.86 11.53
N MET A 74 -11.99 9.34 12.71
CA MET A 74 -11.95 7.90 12.95
C MET A 74 -12.85 7.08 12.01
N ASN A 75 -14.01 7.64 11.64
CA ASN A 75 -14.93 6.99 10.69
C ASN A 75 -14.35 6.96 9.27
N GLU A 76 -13.68 8.02 8.85
CA GLU A 76 -13.01 8.06 7.55
C GLU A 76 -11.86 7.06 7.50
N ILE A 77 -11.06 6.97 8.56
CA ILE A 77 -9.99 5.97 8.66
C ILE A 77 -10.55 4.55 8.58
N ALA A 78 -11.64 4.25 9.29
CA ALA A 78 -12.28 2.94 9.23
C ALA A 78 -12.74 2.58 7.80
N ARG A 79 -13.30 3.56 7.06
CA ARG A 79 -13.66 3.38 5.64
C ARG A 79 -12.44 3.18 4.75
N MET A 80 -11.41 4.03 4.88
CA MET A 80 -10.17 3.93 4.09
C MET A 80 -9.45 2.59 4.32
N GLN A 81 -9.47 2.09 5.56
CA GLN A 81 -8.87 0.81 5.92
C GLN A 81 -9.79 -0.39 5.66
N GLN A 82 -11.03 -0.16 5.20
CA GLN A 82 -12.05 -1.20 4.98
C GLN A 82 -12.21 -2.13 6.19
N CYS A 83 -12.22 -1.57 7.41
CA CYS A 83 -12.28 -2.33 8.65
C CYS A 83 -13.31 -1.76 9.64
N ALA A 84 -13.63 -2.54 10.68
CA ALA A 84 -14.50 -2.08 11.75
C ALA A 84 -13.88 -0.90 12.50
N LEU A 85 -14.70 0.00 13.02
CA LEU A 85 -14.29 1.18 13.79
C LEU A 85 -13.38 0.82 14.98
N SER A 86 -13.64 -0.30 15.64
CA SER A 86 -12.80 -0.80 16.74
C SER A 86 -11.39 -1.17 16.28
N SER A 87 -11.28 -1.79 15.09
CA SER A 87 -9.98 -2.14 14.49
C SER A 87 -9.21 -0.88 14.07
N ALA A 88 -9.89 0.08 13.45
CA ALA A 88 -9.32 1.38 13.10
C ALA A 88 -8.81 2.11 14.35
N SER A 89 -9.60 2.12 15.43
CA SER A 89 -9.22 2.74 16.72
C SER A 89 -7.94 2.10 17.29
N ALA A 90 -7.88 0.77 17.34
CA ALA A 90 -6.70 0.06 17.82
C ALA A 90 -5.44 0.36 16.98
N LEU A 91 -5.60 0.45 15.65
CA LEU A 91 -4.51 0.80 14.72
C LEU A 91 -4.02 2.23 14.97
N VAL A 92 -4.94 3.20 15.02
CA VAL A 92 -4.64 4.62 15.26
C VAL A 92 -3.98 4.81 16.63
N ASP A 93 -4.51 4.19 17.69
CA ASP A 93 -3.92 4.27 19.03
C ASP A 93 -2.48 3.76 19.06
N ARG A 94 -2.18 2.73 18.26
CA ARG A 94 -0.81 2.23 18.16
C ARG A 94 0.09 3.20 17.42
N VAL A 95 -0.37 3.81 16.32
CA VAL A 95 0.38 4.81 15.56
C VAL A 95 0.64 6.05 16.40
N ILE A 96 -0.33 6.48 17.21
CA ILE A 96 -0.18 7.60 18.16
C ILE A 96 0.84 7.25 19.27
N ARG A 97 0.77 6.05 19.85
CA ARG A 97 1.76 5.62 20.87
C ARG A 97 3.19 5.58 20.35
N LEU A 98 3.37 5.33 19.07
CA LEU A 98 4.68 5.40 18.39
C LEU A 98 5.11 6.85 18.09
N GLY A 99 4.25 7.83 18.34
CA GLY A 99 4.50 9.25 18.08
C GLY A 99 4.38 9.64 16.62
N PHE A 100 3.84 8.78 15.74
CA PHE A 100 3.72 9.04 14.30
C PHE A 100 2.47 9.79 13.89
N ALA A 101 1.44 9.79 14.74
CA ALA A 101 0.22 10.58 14.54
C ALA A 101 -0.20 11.23 15.85
N GLU A 102 -1.07 12.21 15.75
CA GLU A 102 -1.67 12.92 16.87
C GLU A 102 -3.15 13.24 16.61
N ARG A 103 -3.86 13.56 17.69
CA ARG A 103 -5.26 13.99 17.64
C ARG A 103 -5.32 15.51 17.71
N LEU A 104 -6.00 16.13 16.76
CA LEU A 104 -6.28 17.55 16.75
C LEU A 104 -7.78 17.79 16.78
N SER A 105 -8.23 18.72 17.61
CA SER A 105 -9.62 19.20 17.57
C SER A 105 -9.80 20.08 16.33
N ASP A 106 -10.92 19.92 15.66
CA ASP A 106 -11.28 20.80 14.57
C ASP A 106 -11.41 22.26 15.08
N PRO A 107 -10.89 23.26 14.33
CA PRO A 107 -10.92 24.64 14.77
C PRO A 107 -12.33 25.25 14.80
N GLU A 108 -13.26 24.74 13.97
CA GLU A 108 -14.64 25.26 13.87
C GLU A 108 -15.60 24.48 14.77
N ASP A 109 -15.44 23.13 14.88
CA ASP A 109 -16.24 22.29 15.78
C ASP A 109 -15.33 21.36 16.62
N ARG A 110 -15.10 21.76 17.87
CA ARG A 110 -14.28 21.01 18.84
C ARG A 110 -14.78 19.61 19.16
N ARG A 111 -15.98 19.23 18.71
CA ARG A 111 -16.51 17.86 18.86
C ARG A 111 -15.91 16.93 17.81
N ILE A 112 -15.39 17.48 16.73
CA ILE A 112 -14.74 16.73 15.67
C ILE A 112 -13.25 16.60 16.02
N ILE A 113 -12.74 15.38 15.99
CA ILE A 113 -11.33 15.06 16.21
C ILE A 113 -10.76 14.51 14.91
N HIS A 114 -9.75 15.18 14.42
CA HIS A 114 -8.95 14.74 13.29
C HIS A 114 -7.69 14.02 13.78
N ILE A 115 -7.30 13.00 13.05
CA ILE A 115 -6.03 12.31 13.21
C ILE A 115 -5.12 12.82 12.09
N VAL A 116 -3.94 13.28 12.47
CA VAL A 116 -2.95 13.82 11.53
C VAL A 116 -1.58 13.18 11.78
N PRO A 117 -0.74 13.03 10.75
CA PRO A 117 0.63 12.56 10.95
C PRO A 117 1.46 13.66 11.65
N THR A 118 2.32 13.24 12.58
CA THR A 118 3.31 14.15 13.17
C THR A 118 4.49 14.35 12.20
N LYS A 119 5.36 15.33 12.51
CA LYS A 119 6.64 15.50 11.79
C LYS A 119 7.50 14.23 11.82
N LEU A 120 7.44 13.45 12.92
CA LEU A 120 8.15 12.18 13.02
C LEU A 120 7.52 11.13 12.10
N GLY A 121 6.18 11.06 12.05
CA GLY A 121 5.46 10.17 11.14
C GLY A 121 5.73 10.46 9.67
N LEU A 122 5.75 11.74 9.28
CA LEU A 122 6.09 12.14 7.92
C LEU A 122 7.53 11.76 7.54
N ARG A 123 8.50 12.03 8.41
CA ARG A 123 9.89 11.59 8.16
C ARG A 123 10.02 10.08 8.03
N MET A 124 9.29 9.33 8.84
CA MET A 124 9.26 7.87 8.74
C MET A 124 8.72 7.42 7.39
N LEU A 125 7.63 8.01 6.92
CA LEU A 125 7.07 7.71 5.59
C LEU A 125 8.07 8.02 4.47
N ASP A 126 8.72 9.19 4.49
CA ASP A 126 9.70 9.60 3.48
C ASP A 126 10.86 8.59 3.41
N ARG A 127 11.38 8.16 4.57
CA ARG A 127 12.44 7.16 4.63
C ARG A 127 11.99 5.78 4.13
N PHE A 128 10.75 5.42 4.42
CA PHE A 128 10.14 4.20 3.88
C PHE A 128 9.96 4.26 2.35
N ASP A 129 9.52 5.40 1.83
CA ASP A 129 9.36 5.63 0.40
C ASP A 129 10.70 5.55 -0.34
N GLU A 130 11.77 6.15 0.21
CA GLU A 130 13.13 6.05 -0.34
C GLU A 130 13.63 4.61 -0.38
N ALA A 131 13.51 3.88 0.74
CA ALA A 131 13.92 2.48 0.81
C ALA A 131 13.14 1.61 -0.17
N ARG A 132 11.81 1.78 -0.24
CA ARG A 132 10.94 1.07 -1.17
C ARG A 132 11.29 1.36 -2.63
N LYS A 133 11.56 2.63 -2.96
CA LYS A 133 11.98 3.04 -4.30
C LYS A 133 13.30 2.39 -4.71
N THR A 134 14.28 2.36 -3.82
CA THR A 134 15.58 1.71 -4.09
C THR A 134 15.40 0.25 -4.44
N VAL A 135 14.67 -0.50 -3.61
CA VAL A 135 14.41 -1.92 -3.85
C VAL A 135 13.58 -2.16 -5.11
N ALA A 136 12.59 -1.29 -5.37
CA ALA A 136 11.79 -1.38 -6.59
C ALA A 136 12.67 -1.18 -7.83
N LEU A 137 13.57 -0.19 -7.84
CA LEU A 137 14.50 0.05 -8.95
C LEU A 137 15.44 -1.14 -9.17
N GLU A 138 15.98 -1.74 -8.11
CA GLU A 138 16.77 -2.96 -8.20
C GLU A 138 15.99 -4.13 -8.80
N ALA A 139 14.74 -4.33 -8.37
CA ALA A 139 13.88 -5.38 -8.89
C ALA A 139 13.51 -5.18 -10.36
N LEU A 140 13.37 -3.93 -10.78
CA LEU A 140 12.99 -3.53 -12.14
C LEU A 140 14.22 -3.43 -13.09
N ALA A 141 15.43 -3.44 -12.56
CA ALA A 141 16.66 -3.35 -13.36
C ALA A 141 16.85 -4.51 -14.37
N ALA A 142 16.12 -5.60 -14.20
CA ALA A 142 16.10 -6.73 -15.12
C ALA A 142 15.21 -6.49 -16.37
N LEU A 143 14.40 -5.43 -16.38
CA LEU A 143 13.51 -5.07 -17.48
C LEU A 143 14.18 -4.04 -18.38
N SER A 144 13.91 -4.11 -19.69
CA SER A 144 14.21 -3.00 -20.59
C SER A 144 13.25 -1.83 -20.33
N ASP A 145 13.62 -0.63 -20.77
CA ASP A 145 12.74 0.55 -20.65
C ASP A 145 11.37 0.31 -21.31
N ALA A 146 11.35 -0.35 -22.47
CA ALA A 146 10.10 -0.70 -23.17
C ALA A 146 9.24 -1.69 -22.38
N ASP A 147 9.84 -2.70 -21.74
CA ASP A 147 9.11 -3.66 -20.89
C ASP A 147 8.56 -2.96 -19.65
N LEU A 148 9.32 -2.02 -19.08
CA LEU A 148 8.90 -1.24 -17.91
C LEU A 148 7.71 -0.33 -18.26
N GLU A 149 7.78 0.38 -19.38
CA GLU A 149 6.66 1.20 -19.87
C GLU A 149 5.41 0.34 -20.10
N GLN A 150 5.56 -0.82 -20.72
CA GLN A 150 4.47 -1.76 -20.94
C GLN A 150 3.89 -2.29 -19.62
N LEU A 151 4.74 -2.62 -18.65
CA LEU A 151 4.32 -3.06 -17.32
C LEU A 151 3.50 -1.97 -16.62
N VAL A 152 3.95 -0.73 -16.64
CA VAL A 152 3.22 0.41 -16.05
C VAL A 152 1.85 0.58 -16.71
N LEU A 153 1.79 0.51 -18.06
CA LEU A 153 0.53 0.59 -18.80
C LEU A 153 -0.45 -0.56 -18.48
N LEU A 154 0.08 -1.78 -18.28
CA LEU A 154 -0.77 -2.93 -17.93
C LEU A 154 -1.25 -2.83 -16.48
N MET A 155 -0.39 -2.38 -15.57
CA MET A 155 -0.75 -2.18 -14.16
C MET A 155 -1.80 -1.10 -13.99
N SER A 156 -1.73 0.02 -14.73
CA SER A 156 -2.75 1.07 -14.65
C SER A 156 -4.13 0.53 -14.99
N LYS A 157 -4.25 -0.31 -16.04
CA LYS A 157 -5.52 -0.94 -16.43
C LYS A 157 -6.11 -1.88 -15.34
N ILE A 158 -5.25 -2.45 -14.49
CA ILE A 158 -5.68 -3.31 -13.38
C ILE A 158 -6.09 -2.46 -12.18
N VAL A 159 -5.35 -1.39 -11.89
CA VAL A 159 -5.61 -0.49 -10.75
C VAL A 159 -6.89 0.34 -10.99
N ASP A 160 -7.14 0.75 -12.24
CA ASP A 160 -8.33 1.50 -12.62
C ASP A 160 -9.60 0.61 -12.71
N TRP A 161 -9.52 -0.65 -12.30
CA TRP A 161 -10.68 -1.54 -12.22
C TRP A 161 -11.69 -0.98 -11.21
N PRO A 162 -12.96 -0.77 -11.61
CA PRO A 162 -13.99 -0.25 -10.71
C PRO A 162 -14.17 -1.19 -9.51
N GLU A 163 -14.25 -0.61 -8.32
CA GLU A 163 -14.46 -1.37 -7.08
C GLU A 163 -15.72 -2.27 -7.18
N PRO A 164 -15.68 -3.51 -6.63
CA PRO A 164 -16.85 -4.39 -6.65
C PRO A 164 -17.99 -3.74 -5.85
N GLY A 165 -18.95 -3.17 -6.53
CA GLY A 165 -20.10 -2.42 -5.99
C GLY A 165 -20.60 -1.32 -6.92
N HIS A 166 -19.74 -0.69 -7.68
CA HIS A 166 -20.14 0.34 -8.67
C HIS A 166 -20.61 -0.25 -10.02
N ALA A 167 -20.29 -1.52 -10.30
CA ALA A 167 -20.69 -2.19 -11.55
C ALA A 167 -22.18 -2.59 -11.61
N ARG A 168 -22.96 -2.43 -10.53
CA ARG A 168 -24.39 -2.79 -10.49
C ARG A 168 -25.34 -1.65 -10.82
N GLU A 169 -24.89 -0.39 -10.86
CA GLU A 169 -25.76 0.76 -11.16
C GLU A 169 -25.85 1.12 -12.65
N VAL A 170 -24.94 0.62 -13.50
CA VAL A 170 -24.93 0.99 -14.93
C VAL A 170 -25.70 0.02 -15.82
N ALA A 171 -26.31 -1.04 -15.29
CA ALA A 171 -27.04 -2.05 -16.04
C ALA A 171 -28.57 -1.93 -15.99
N HIS A 172 -29.11 -0.81 -15.53
CA HIS A 172 -30.56 -0.52 -15.49
C HIS A 172 -30.85 0.92 -15.94
N ASP A 173 -30.47 1.23 -17.19
CA ASP A 173 -31.09 2.29 -18.01
C ASP A 173 -31.24 1.80 -19.45
#